data_c940e3842a5b0a3ce55a571e5f1305ff
#
_entry.id   c940e3842a5b0a3ce55a571e5f1305ff
#
_cell.length_a   1.000
_cell.length_b   1.000
_cell.length_c   1.000
_cell.angle_alpha   90.00
_cell.angle_beta   90.00
_cell.angle_gamma   90.00
#
_symmetry.space_group_name_H-M   'P 1'
#
loop_
_entity.id
_entity.type
_entity.pdbx_description
1 polymer ?
#
loop_
_entity_poly.entity_id
_entity_poly.type
_entity_poly.pdbx_seq_one_letter_code
_entity_poly.pdbx_strand_id
1 'polypeptide(L)'
;MYGIARPFLFALPPERAHGITLNTLDLAYRSGLGGLLTRRPEPLPTKVFGLNFPNPVGLAAGLDKNGDHIDALLALGFGFVEIGTVTPRPQPGNPQPRMFRLVGDQALINRLGFNNGGVDALVRNVERASRKGGLLGINIGKNKDTANEDAAHDYLHCLERVYPLADYITVNISSPNTAGLRELQEEQALRRLVAALREAQERLGAQHGRRVPLLVKVAPDLSDNDIDAAARVLGDLAVDGVIATNTTIARTSVQGHRHASETGGLSGAPLMGQSTLVLRRLRARLPESVPLIGVGGILSGADAVAKMAAGASLVQCYSGLVYRGPQLIAECVDAMRRRKESPSRGTADPA
;
A
#
# COMPACT_ATOMS: atom_id res chain seq x y z
N MET A 1 -16.84 13.71 -13.24
CA MET A 1 -17.73 12.51 -13.14
C MET A 1 -17.74 11.90 -11.74
N TYR A 2 -16.62 11.60 -11.10
CA TYR A 2 -16.63 10.98 -9.76
C TYR A 2 -17.39 11.81 -8.69
N GLY A 3 -17.28 13.13 -8.70
CA GLY A 3 -18.00 14.00 -7.77
C GLY A 3 -19.52 13.84 -7.82
N ILE A 4 -20.09 13.48 -8.97
CA ILE A 4 -21.52 13.20 -9.15
C ILE A 4 -21.87 11.79 -8.62
N ALA A 5 -21.03 10.80 -8.88
CA ALA A 5 -21.26 9.42 -8.45
C ALA A 5 -21.05 9.21 -6.93
N ARG A 6 -20.13 9.97 -6.31
CA ARG A 6 -19.74 9.82 -4.91
C ARG A 6 -20.91 9.88 -3.91
N PRO A 7 -21.84 10.83 -3.98
CA PRO A 7 -22.97 10.87 -3.04
C PRO A 7 -23.80 9.58 -3.07
N PHE A 8 -24.07 9.02 -4.24
CA PHE A 8 -24.81 7.76 -4.40
C PHE A 8 -24.04 6.57 -3.84
N LEU A 9 -22.73 6.48 -4.12
CA LEU A 9 -21.86 5.43 -3.56
C LEU A 9 -21.76 5.54 -2.03
N PHE A 10 -21.79 6.77 -1.50
CA PHE A 10 -21.69 6.99 -0.05
C PHE A 10 -23.00 6.72 0.70
N ALA A 11 -24.13 6.71 0.02
CA ALA A 11 -25.40 6.27 0.57
C ALA A 11 -25.45 4.73 0.78
N LEU A 12 -24.61 3.97 0.09
CA LEU A 12 -24.54 2.51 0.23
C LEU A 12 -23.61 2.09 1.39
N PRO A 13 -23.82 0.90 1.98
CA PRO A 13 -22.83 0.29 2.88
C PRO A 13 -21.45 0.22 2.23
N PRO A 14 -20.34 0.50 2.97
CA PRO A 14 -19.00 0.66 2.39
C PRO A 14 -18.53 -0.51 1.53
N GLU A 15 -18.71 -1.76 1.97
CA GLU A 15 -18.29 -2.95 1.21
C GLU A 15 -19.15 -3.17 -0.04
N ARG A 16 -20.46 -2.83 -0.01
CA ARG A 16 -21.30 -2.86 -1.22
C ARG A 16 -20.85 -1.83 -2.25
N ALA A 17 -20.59 -0.60 -1.81
CA ALA A 17 -20.09 0.44 -2.68
C ALA A 17 -18.74 0.06 -3.30
N HIS A 18 -17.87 -0.58 -2.53
CA HIS A 18 -16.58 -1.10 -2.98
C HIS A 18 -16.77 -2.10 -4.15
N GLY A 19 -17.58 -3.15 -3.96
CA GLY A 19 -17.82 -4.16 -5.00
C GLY A 19 -18.46 -3.56 -6.26
N ILE A 20 -19.49 -2.71 -6.10
CA ILE A 20 -20.15 -2.04 -7.24
C ILE A 20 -19.14 -1.17 -8.01
N THR A 21 -18.31 -0.39 -7.29
CA THR A 21 -17.32 0.48 -7.93
C THR A 21 -16.31 -0.30 -8.75
N LEU A 22 -15.73 -1.36 -8.19
CA LEU A 22 -14.72 -2.16 -8.89
C LEU A 22 -15.31 -2.91 -10.08
N ASN A 23 -16.49 -3.52 -9.94
CA ASN A 23 -17.17 -4.20 -11.05
C ASN A 23 -17.55 -3.21 -12.18
N THR A 24 -18.00 -2.00 -11.83
CA THR A 24 -18.31 -0.96 -12.82
C THR A 24 -17.04 -0.49 -13.53
N LEU A 25 -15.93 -0.37 -12.79
CA LEU A 25 -14.64 0.00 -13.37
C LEU A 25 -14.15 -1.06 -14.37
N ASP A 26 -14.28 -2.35 -14.04
CA ASP A 26 -13.96 -3.43 -14.97
C ASP A 26 -14.81 -3.39 -16.23
N LEU A 27 -16.12 -3.18 -16.07
CA LEU A 27 -17.03 -3.07 -17.21
C LEU A 27 -16.62 -1.90 -18.12
N ALA A 28 -16.33 -0.74 -17.54
CA ALA A 28 -15.88 0.44 -18.29
C ALA A 28 -14.52 0.18 -18.98
N TYR A 29 -13.60 -0.52 -18.33
CA TYR A 29 -12.33 -0.89 -18.93
C TYR A 29 -12.53 -1.83 -20.12
N ARG A 30 -13.29 -2.91 -19.96
CA ARG A 30 -13.57 -3.92 -21.00
C ARG A 30 -14.34 -3.36 -22.19
N SER A 31 -15.24 -2.38 -21.97
CA SER A 31 -15.98 -1.69 -23.03
C SER A 31 -15.18 -0.62 -23.77
N GLY A 32 -13.90 -0.39 -23.39
CA GLY A 32 -13.07 0.67 -23.98
C GLY A 32 -13.39 2.08 -23.46
N LEU A 33 -14.39 2.23 -22.59
CA LEU A 33 -14.80 3.54 -22.02
C LEU A 33 -13.91 3.99 -20.86
N GLY A 34 -12.95 3.17 -20.42
CA GLY A 34 -12.06 3.48 -19.29
C GLY A 34 -11.31 4.81 -19.45
N GLY A 35 -10.93 5.18 -20.66
CA GLY A 35 -10.27 6.46 -20.94
C GLY A 35 -11.14 7.70 -20.69
N LEU A 36 -12.47 7.55 -20.60
CA LEU A 36 -13.40 8.63 -20.28
C LEU A 36 -13.54 8.87 -18.76
N LEU A 37 -13.11 7.91 -17.93
CA LEU A 37 -13.29 7.97 -16.48
C LEU A 37 -12.29 8.90 -15.81
N THR A 38 -11.11 9.06 -16.38
CA THR A 38 -10.04 9.87 -15.79
C THR A 38 -9.08 10.43 -16.83
N ARG A 39 -8.50 11.59 -16.53
CA ARG A 39 -7.34 12.11 -17.26
C ARG A 39 -6.12 11.28 -16.87
N ARG A 40 -5.50 10.61 -17.81
CA ARG A 40 -4.21 9.95 -17.57
C ARG A 40 -3.16 11.00 -17.21
N PRO A 41 -2.35 10.78 -16.18
CA PRO A 41 -1.24 11.67 -15.88
C PRO A 41 -0.22 11.61 -17.02
N GLU A 42 0.44 12.73 -17.24
CA GLU A 42 1.64 12.75 -18.09
C GLU A 42 2.71 11.85 -17.46
N PRO A 43 3.48 11.08 -18.22
CA PRO A 43 4.52 10.21 -17.69
C PRO A 43 5.54 11.01 -16.84
N LEU A 44 5.86 10.50 -15.67
CA LEU A 44 6.94 10.99 -14.79
C LEU A 44 7.82 9.80 -14.40
N PRO A 45 8.62 9.27 -15.37
CA PRO A 45 9.37 8.05 -15.16
C PRO A 45 10.27 8.14 -13.94
N THR A 46 10.23 7.11 -13.09
CA THR A 46 10.96 7.04 -11.83
C THR A 46 11.57 5.65 -11.68
N LYS A 47 12.89 5.58 -11.50
CA LYS A 47 13.60 4.30 -11.32
C LYS A 47 13.83 4.06 -9.82
N VAL A 48 13.25 2.99 -9.29
CA VAL A 48 13.35 2.57 -7.88
C VAL A 48 13.41 1.05 -7.82
N PHE A 49 14.14 0.45 -6.88
CA PHE A 49 14.30 -1.01 -6.73
C PHE A 49 14.83 -1.72 -8.00
N GLY A 50 15.50 -1.02 -8.90
CA GLY A 50 15.87 -1.53 -10.22
C GLY A 50 14.73 -1.56 -11.25
N LEU A 51 13.51 -1.15 -10.89
CA LEU A 51 12.31 -1.11 -11.72
C LEU A 51 12.05 0.29 -12.29
N ASN A 52 11.45 0.35 -13.47
CA ASN A 52 11.07 1.60 -14.12
C ASN A 52 9.55 1.83 -13.96
N PHE A 53 9.16 2.73 -13.08
CA PHE A 53 7.77 3.13 -12.85
C PHE A 53 7.37 4.23 -13.85
N PRO A 54 6.21 4.12 -14.54
CA PRO A 54 5.73 5.17 -15.45
C PRO A 54 5.50 6.52 -14.75
N ASN A 55 5.12 6.46 -13.48
CA ASN A 55 5.03 7.59 -12.56
C ASN A 55 5.13 7.10 -11.11
N PRO A 56 5.44 7.97 -10.13
CA PRO A 56 5.70 7.57 -8.75
C PRO A 56 4.44 7.36 -7.88
N VAL A 57 3.23 7.39 -8.46
CA VAL A 57 1.97 7.28 -7.71
C VAL A 57 1.35 5.90 -7.89
N GLY A 58 1.19 5.18 -6.81
CA GLY A 58 0.61 3.84 -6.78
C GLY A 58 -0.67 3.70 -5.98
N LEU A 59 -1.32 2.57 -6.16
CA LEU A 59 -2.43 2.11 -5.33
C LEU A 59 -1.91 1.22 -4.21
N ALA A 60 -2.31 1.52 -2.97
CA ALA A 60 -1.96 0.68 -1.82
C ALA A 60 -2.78 -0.61 -1.78
N ALA A 61 -2.18 -1.67 -1.23
CA ALA A 61 -2.85 -2.94 -0.98
C ALA A 61 -4.14 -2.81 -0.16
N GLY A 62 -5.06 -3.74 -0.38
CA GLY A 62 -6.33 -3.85 0.35
C GLY A 62 -7.56 -3.46 -0.47
N LEU A 63 -7.41 -2.72 -1.58
CA LEU A 63 -8.52 -2.39 -2.47
C LEU A 63 -8.90 -3.60 -3.33
N ASP A 64 -7.94 -4.18 -4.03
CA ASP A 64 -8.09 -5.43 -4.76
C ASP A 64 -7.27 -6.53 -4.08
N LYS A 65 -7.94 -7.40 -3.31
CA LYS A 65 -7.24 -8.40 -2.49
C LYS A 65 -6.92 -9.68 -3.23
N ASN A 66 -7.65 -9.96 -4.29
CA ASN A 66 -7.51 -11.19 -5.05
C ASN A 66 -6.88 -10.98 -6.43
N GLY A 67 -6.63 -9.73 -6.85
CA GLY A 67 -6.17 -9.44 -8.19
C GLY A 67 -7.28 -9.56 -9.26
N ASP A 68 -8.53 -9.32 -8.87
CA ASP A 68 -9.68 -9.43 -9.77
C ASP A 68 -9.78 -8.23 -10.75
N HIS A 69 -9.15 -7.08 -10.42
CA HIS A 69 -9.38 -5.77 -11.07
C HIS A 69 -8.09 -5.08 -11.54
N ILE A 70 -6.99 -5.80 -11.69
CA ILE A 70 -5.64 -5.25 -11.96
C ILE A 70 -5.64 -4.30 -13.16
N ASP A 71 -6.14 -4.76 -14.31
CA ASP A 71 -6.09 -4.00 -15.56
C ASP A 71 -6.92 -2.72 -15.49
N ALA A 72 -8.09 -2.80 -14.88
CA ALA A 72 -8.98 -1.67 -14.72
C ALA A 72 -8.39 -0.61 -13.76
N LEU A 73 -7.71 -1.04 -12.70
CA LEU A 73 -7.02 -0.16 -11.76
C LEU A 73 -5.79 0.51 -12.39
N LEU A 74 -4.98 -0.23 -13.14
CA LEU A 74 -3.86 0.34 -13.91
C LEU A 74 -4.33 1.35 -14.95
N ALA A 75 -5.49 1.10 -15.59
CA ALA A 75 -6.07 2.01 -16.57
C ALA A 75 -6.48 3.37 -15.99
N LEU A 76 -6.63 3.50 -14.66
CA LEU A 76 -6.84 4.78 -13.98
C LEU A 76 -5.62 5.71 -14.04
N GLY A 77 -4.44 5.20 -14.41
CA GLY A 77 -3.21 5.98 -14.55
C GLY A 77 -2.22 5.83 -13.40
N PHE A 78 -2.42 4.90 -12.49
CA PHE A 78 -1.40 4.53 -11.51
C PHE A 78 -0.13 4.05 -12.18
N GLY A 79 1.03 4.46 -11.68
CA GLY A 79 2.33 3.93 -12.10
C GLY A 79 2.54 2.48 -11.63
N PHE A 80 1.84 2.09 -10.57
CA PHE A 80 1.84 0.72 -10.04
C PHE A 80 0.61 0.47 -9.16
N VAL A 81 0.23 -0.80 -9.07
CA VAL A 81 -0.88 -1.26 -8.24
C VAL A 81 -0.36 -2.34 -7.30
N GLU A 82 -0.68 -2.25 -6.01
CA GLU A 82 -0.39 -3.30 -5.05
C GLU A 82 -1.68 -4.03 -4.68
N ILE A 83 -1.76 -5.31 -5.08
CA ILE A 83 -2.87 -6.21 -4.76
C ILE A 83 -2.60 -7.00 -3.49
N GLY A 84 -3.63 -7.60 -2.91
CA GLY A 84 -3.53 -8.32 -1.63
C GLY A 84 -4.06 -7.46 -0.47
N THR A 85 -3.82 -7.80 0.80
CA THR A 85 -2.94 -8.86 1.28
C THR A 85 -3.57 -10.22 1.00
N VAL A 86 -2.79 -11.11 0.44
CA VAL A 86 -3.14 -12.50 0.22
C VAL A 86 -2.49 -13.40 1.28
N THR A 87 -3.17 -14.47 1.63
CA THR A 87 -2.69 -15.51 2.57
C THR A 87 -2.62 -16.87 1.87
N PRO A 88 -1.87 -17.86 2.38
CA PRO A 88 -1.80 -19.18 1.77
C PRO A 88 -3.17 -19.79 1.47
N ARG A 89 -4.00 -19.88 2.49
CA ARG A 89 -5.37 -20.40 2.40
C ARG A 89 -6.38 -19.26 2.28
N PRO A 90 -7.54 -19.48 1.63
CA PRO A 90 -8.64 -18.52 1.67
C PRO A 90 -9.14 -18.31 3.10
N GLN A 91 -9.56 -17.07 3.38
CA GLN A 91 -10.19 -16.75 4.67
C GLN A 91 -11.23 -15.64 4.50
N PRO A 92 -12.37 -15.72 5.27
CA PRO A 92 -13.47 -14.77 5.14
C PRO A 92 -13.16 -13.38 5.72
N GLY A 93 -12.12 -13.28 6.55
CA GLY A 93 -11.83 -12.10 7.35
C GLY A 93 -12.71 -11.97 8.59
N ASN A 94 -12.79 -10.78 9.15
CA ASN A 94 -13.58 -10.51 10.35
C ASN A 94 -15.07 -10.36 10.03
N PRO A 95 -15.99 -10.55 11.01
CA PRO A 95 -17.43 -10.36 10.84
C PRO A 95 -17.80 -8.94 10.38
N GLN A 96 -18.86 -8.83 9.59
CA GLN A 96 -19.47 -7.56 9.20
C GLN A 96 -20.41 -7.02 10.29
N PRO A 97 -20.58 -5.67 10.40
CA PRO A 97 -19.92 -4.61 9.63
C PRO A 97 -18.46 -4.44 10.04
N ARG A 98 -17.59 -4.23 9.08
CA ARG A 98 -16.13 -4.16 9.28
C ARG A 98 -15.45 -3.02 8.51
N MET A 99 -16.24 -2.11 7.95
CA MET A 99 -15.75 -0.89 7.30
C MET A 99 -16.69 0.28 7.60
N PHE A 100 -16.13 1.40 8.05
CA PHE A 100 -16.85 2.59 8.49
C PHE A 100 -16.27 3.84 7.82
N ARG A 101 -17.15 4.71 7.29
CA ARG A 101 -16.74 6.00 6.71
C ARG A 101 -16.89 7.10 7.74
N LEU A 102 -15.86 7.90 7.91
CA LEU A 102 -15.85 9.13 8.68
C LEU A 102 -15.79 10.27 7.67
N VAL A 103 -16.98 10.63 7.12
CA VAL A 103 -17.06 11.49 5.93
C VAL A 103 -16.50 12.88 6.20
N GLY A 104 -16.83 13.48 7.35
CA GLY A 104 -16.32 14.80 7.76
C GLY A 104 -14.81 14.85 7.89
N ASP A 105 -14.19 13.75 8.31
CA ASP A 105 -12.76 13.64 8.50
C ASP A 105 -12.02 13.08 7.26
N GLN A 106 -12.73 12.82 6.18
CA GLN A 106 -12.19 12.13 5.00
C GLN A 106 -11.40 10.87 5.36
N ALA A 107 -11.96 10.05 6.25
CA ALA A 107 -11.31 8.91 6.87
C ALA A 107 -12.14 7.62 6.78
N LEU A 108 -11.44 6.50 6.94
CA LEU A 108 -12.05 5.17 7.01
C LEU A 108 -11.51 4.44 8.23
N ILE A 109 -12.38 3.73 8.95
CA ILE A 109 -11.96 2.69 9.89
C ILE A 109 -12.33 1.35 9.27
N ASN A 110 -11.38 0.41 9.26
CA ASN A 110 -11.63 -0.94 8.77
C ASN A 110 -11.01 -1.99 9.69
N ARG A 111 -11.72 -3.13 9.77
CA ARG A 111 -11.26 -4.36 10.43
C ARG A 111 -11.45 -5.57 9.51
N LEU A 112 -11.03 -5.45 8.25
CA LEU A 112 -11.28 -6.45 7.21
C LEU A 112 -10.68 -7.83 7.51
N GLY A 113 -9.48 -7.89 8.12
CA GLY A 113 -8.87 -9.14 8.58
C GLY A 113 -8.38 -10.04 7.45
N PHE A 114 -7.79 -9.45 6.40
CA PHE A 114 -7.23 -10.15 5.24
C PHE A 114 -8.24 -11.12 4.57
N ASN A 115 -9.49 -10.67 4.37
CA ASN A 115 -10.45 -11.45 3.59
C ASN A 115 -9.95 -11.61 2.15
N ASN A 116 -9.70 -12.86 1.73
CA ASN A 116 -9.16 -13.18 0.41
C ASN A 116 -9.43 -14.63 0.02
N GLY A 117 -9.28 -14.94 -1.26
CA GLY A 117 -9.50 -16.26 -1.86
C GLY A 117 -8.31 -17.22 -1.80
N GLY A 118 -7.24 -16.88 -1.07
CA GLY A 118 -6.00 -17.64 -1.02
C GLY A 118 -5.06 -17.35 -2.19
N VAL A 119 -3.79 -17.68 -2.00
CA VAL A 119 -2.72 -17.35 -2.97
C VAL A 119 -2.94 -17.99 -4.34
N ASP A 120 -3.48 -19.20 -4.41
CA ASP A 120 -3.72 -19.86 -5.70
C ASP A 120 -4.83 -19.19 -6.52
N ALA A 121 -5.84 -18.61 -5.87
CA ALA A 121 -6.86 -17.82 -6.55
C ALA A 121 -6.26 -16.52 -7.11
N LEU A 122 -5.44 -15.83 -6.31
CA LEU A 122 -4.73 -14.62 -6.75
C LEU A 122 -3.80 -14.92 -7.93
N VAL A 123 -3.04 -16.01 -7.90
CA VAL A 123 -2.15 -16.44 -9.00
C VAL A 123 -2.93 -16.56 -10.30
N ARG A 124 -4.05 -17.29 -10.30
CA ARG A 124 -4.90 -17.43 -11.50
C ARG A 124 -5.43 -16.11 -12.03
N ASN A 125 -5.72 -15.16 -11.18
CA ASN A 125 -6.20 -13.83 -11.58
C ASN A 125 -5.07 -13.00 -12.19
N VAL A 126 -3.87 -13.03 -11.60
CA VAL A 126 -2.69 -12.33 -12.10
C VAL A 126 -2.26 -12.88 -13.47
N GLU A 127 -2.32 -14.20 -13.68
CA GLU A 127 -2.00 -14.84 -14.97
C GLU A 127 -2.95 -14.42 -16.11
N ARG A 128 -4.19 -14.04 -15.78
CA ARG A 128 -5.19 -13.55 -16.75
C ARG A 128 -5.05 -12.06 -17.05
N ALA A 129 -4.41 -11.31 -16.17
CA ALA A 129 -4.28 -9.87 -16.31
C ALA A 129 -3.26 -9.50 -17.41
N SER A 130 -3.58 -8.52 -18.21
CA SER A 130 -2.68 -8.03 -19.28
C SER A 130 -1.57 -7.12 -18.77
N ARG A 131 -1.79 -6.47 -17.60
CA ARG A 131 -0.85 -5.62 -16.86
C ARG A 131 -0.24 -4.48 -17.68
N LYS A 132 -1.04 -3.92 -18.60
CA LYS A 132 -0.60 -2.82 -19.46
C LYS A 132 -0.56 -1.50 -18.70
N GLY A 133 0.57 -0.80 -18.76
CA GLY A 133 0.68 0.59 -18.33
C GLY A 133 1.21 0.83 -16.92
N GLY A 134 1.57 -0.20 -16.15
CA GLY A 134 2.15 -0.05 -14.82
C GLY A 134 2.71 -1.35 -14.25
N LEU A 135 3.29 -1.25 -13.06
CA LEU A 135 3.89 -2.39 -12.36
C LEU A 135 2.92 -3.00 -11.34
N LEU A 136 3.11 -4.27 -11.06
CA LEU A 136 2.31 -5.04 -10.10
C LEU A 136 3.11 -5.40 -8.86
N GLY A 137 2.72 -4.84 -7.71
CA GLY A 137 3.12 -5.31 -6.40
C GLY A 137 2.15 -6.35 -5.86
N ILE A 138 2.67 -7.39 -5.19
CA ILE A 138 1.84 -8.38 -4.50
C ILE A 138 2.16 -8.35 -3.01
N ASN A 139 1.14 -8.06 -2.21
CA ASN A 139 1.22 -7.96 -0.77
C ASN A 139 0.84 -9.31 -0.14
N ILE A 140 1.74 -9.89 0.64
CA ILE A 140 1.59 -11.21 1.27
C ILE A 140 1.50 -11.11 2.78
N GLY A 141 0.78 -12.04 3.39
CA GLY A 141 0.62 -12.13 4.84
C GLY A 141 0.31 -13.54 5.32
N LYS A 142 0.31 -13.75 6.64
CA LYS A 142 -0.07 -15.03 7.24
C LYS A 142 -1.58 -15.17 7.40
N ASN A 143 -2.09 -16.39 7.42
CA ASN A 143 -3.44 -16.70 7.83
C ASN A 143 -3.69 -16.30 9.30
N LYS A 144 -4.96 -16.02 9.62
CA LYS A 144 -5.36 -15.58 10.97
C LYS A 144 -5.09 -16.64 12.04
N ASP A 145 -5.30 -17.90 11.69
CA ASP A 145 -5.14 -19.07 12.55
C ASP A 145 -3.71 -19.63 12.62
N THR A 146 -2.79 -19.11 11.82
CA THR A 146 -1.37 -19.45 11.92
C THR A 146 -0.74 -18.71 13.11
N ALA A 147 -0.06 -19.42 14.01
CA ALA A 147 0.68 -18.82 15.12
C ALA A 147 1.84 -17.94 14.61
N ASN A 148 2.32 -17.00 15.44
CA ASN A 148 3.43 -16.14 15.02
C ASN A 148 4.75 -16.89 14.87
N GLU A 149 4.94 -17.96 15.64
CA GLU A 149 6.10 -18.86 15.55
C GLU A 149 6.19 -19.53 14.18
N ASP A 150 5.03 -19.84 13.58
CA ASP A 150 4.90 -20.51 12.28
C ASP A 150 4.68 -19.52 11.12
N ALA A 151 4.63 -18.22 11.41
CA ALA A 151 4.34 -17.19 10.42
C ALA A 151 5.24 -17.28 9.19
N ALA A 152 6.52 -17.60 9.37
CA ALA A 152 7.49 -17.70 8.28
C ALA A 152 7.03 -18.70 7.19
N HIS A 153 6.39 -19.81 7.54
CA HIS A 153 5.89 -20.79 6.58
C HIS A 153 4.84 -20.17 5.63
N ASP A 154 3.90 -19.41 6.19
CA ASP A 154 2.85 -18.77 5.40
C ASP A 154 3.42 -17.73 4.43
N TYR A 155 4.37 -16.90 4.91
CA TYR A 155 5.03 -15.90 4.06
C TYR A 155 5.88 -16.54 2.98
N LEU A 156 6.65 -17.59 3.30
CA LEU A 156 7.46 -18.35 2.34
C LEU A 156 6.61 -19.01 1.28
N HIS A 157 5.51 -19.67 1.68
CA HIS A 157 4.57 -20.26 0.75
C HIS A 157 3.98 -19.23 -0.22
N CYS A 158 3.51 -18.09 0.29
CA CYS A 158 3.02 -17.02 -0.57
C CYS A 158 4.14 -16.47 -1.48
N LEU A 159 5.34 -16.23 -0.93
CA LEU A 159 6.49 -15.73 -1.68
C LEU A 159 6.79 -16.61 -2.89
N GLU A 160 6.91 -17.93 -2.68
CA GLU A 160 7.20 -18.90 -3.75
C GLU A 160 6.14 -18.87 -4.85
N ARG A 161 4.85 -18.81 -4.47
CA ARG A 161 3.73 -18.81 -5.41
C ARG A 161 3.64 -17.55 -6.26
N VAL A 162 3.96 -16.38 -5.68
CA VAL A 162 3.80 -15.09 -6.38
C VAL A 162 5.09 -14.59 -7.04
N TYR A 163 6.25 -15.15 -6.70
CA TYR A 163 7.56 -14.70 -7.19
C TYR A 163 7.67 -14.58 -8.71
N PRO A 164 7.20 -15.57 -9.51
CA PRO A 164 7.29 -15.48 -10.97
C PRO A 164 6.37 -14.41 -11.58
N LEU A 165 5.40 -13.89 -10.81
CA LEU A 165 4.34 -13.03 -11.31
C LEU A 165 4.49 -11.57 -10.88
N ALA A 166 5.07 -11.29 -9.73
CA ALA A 166 5.18 -9.97 -9.15
C ALA A 166 6.33 -9.17 -9.76
N ASP A 167 6.16 -7.84 -9.91
CA ASP A 167 7.27 -6.93 -10.18
C ASP A 167 8.00 -6.60 -8.86
N TYR A 168 7.28 -6.50 -7.74
CA TYR A 168 7.82 -6.47 -6.38
C TYR A 168 6.87 -7.17 -5.40
N ILE A 169 7.38 -7.60 -4.25
CA ILE A 169 6.60 -8.30 -3.23
C ILE A 169 6.68 -7.53 -1.92
N THR A 170 5.52 -7.37 -1.24
CA THR A 170 5.43 -6.68 0.05
C THR A 170 5.08 -7.66 1.17
N VAL A 171 5.93 -7.71 2.17
CA VAL A 171 5.72 -8.47 3.42
C VAL A 171 4.92 -7.60 4.38
N ASN A 172 3.67 -7.97 4.65
CA ASN A 172 2.75 -7.18 5.49
C ASN A 172 2.72 -7.72 6.92
N ILE A 173 3.49 -7.10 7.80
CA ILE A 173 3.57 -7.41 9.22
C ILE A 173 2.88 -6.36 10.11
N SER A 174 2.09 -5.47 9.52
CA SER A 174 1.65 -4.24 10.16
C SER A 174 0.13 -4.05 10.28
N SER A 175 -0.68 -5.03 9.85
CA SER A 175 -2.14 -4.93 9.95
C SER A 175 -2.58 -5.00 11.43
N PRO A 176 -3.43 -4.06 11.89
CA PRO A 176 -4.01 -4.14 13.22
C PRO A 176 -5.19 -5.11 13.32
N ASN A 177 -5.59 -5.72 12.20
CA ASN A 177 -6.83 -6.48 12.07
C ASN A 177 -6.63 -8.00 12.16
N THR A 178 -5.40 -8.45 12.36
CA THR A 178 -5.00 -9.84 12.62
C THR A 178 -4.30 -9.87 13.98
N ALA A 179 -4.82 -10.67 14.90
CA ALA A 179 -4.30 -10.76 16.25
C ALA A 179 -2.80 -11.11 16.25
N GLY A 180 -2.03 -10.43 17.09
CA GLY A 180 -0.60 -10.66 17.25
C GLY A 180 0.29 -10.30 16.07
N LEU A 181 -0.26 -9.99 14.89
CA LEU A 181 0.55 -9.80 13.67
C LEU A 181 1.65 -8.74 13.85
N ARG A 182 1.35 -7.67 14.59
CA ARG A 182 2.30 -6.57 14.80
C ARG A 182 3.48 -6.94 15.70
N GLU A 183 3.40 -8.03 16.45
CA GLU A 183 4.51 -8.59 17.22
C GLU A 183 5.65 -9.05 16.30
N LEU A 184 5.35 -9.36 15.02
CA LEU A 184 6.36 -9.65 14.01
C LEU A 184 7.26 -8.44 13.67
N GLN A 185 6.94 -7.23 14.16
CA GLN A 185 7.78 -6.03 14.06
C GLN A 185 8.80 -5.93 15.20
N GLU A 186 8.70 -6.74 16.24
CA GLU A 186 9.70 -6.84 17.32
C GLU A 186 11.03 -7.34 16.74
N GLU A 187 12.14 -6.80 17.22
CA GLU A 187 13.48 -6.94 16.60
C GLU A 187 13.83 -8.39 16.25
N GLN A 188 13.67 -9.32 17.21
CA GLN A 188 14.05 -10.72 16.99
C GLN A 188 13.11 -11.44 16.00
N ALA A 189 11.79 -11.19 16.11
CA ALA A 189 10.80 -11.79 15.24
C ALA A 189 10.95 -11.26 13.80
N LEU A 190 11.14 -9.95 13.65
CA LEU A 190 11.41 -9.29 12.38
C LEU A 190 12.68 -9.86 11.72
N ARG A 191 13.78 -9.98 12.49
CA ARG A 191 15.06 -10.50 11.99
C ARG A 191 14.92 -11.92 11.48
N ARG A 192 14.27 -12.83 12.24
CA ARG A 192 14.04 -14.22 11.82
C ARG A 192 13.22 -14.30 10.53
N LEU A 193 12.09 -13.58 10.48
CA LEU A 193 11.19 -13.61 9.33
C LEU A 193 11.87 -13.05 8.08
N VAL A 194 12.47 -11.86 8.19
CA VAL A 194 13.10 -11.21 7.03
C VAL A 194 14.31 -11.99 6.55
N ALA A 195 15.13 -12.56 7.43
CA ALA A 195 16.27 -13.40 7.05
C ALA A 195 15.83 -14.63 6.23
N ALA A 196 14.80 -15.35 6.69
CA ALA A 196 14.25 -16.51 5.96
C ALA A 196 13.69 -16.11 4.58
N LEU A 197 13.02 -14.96 4.49
CA LEU A 197 12.47 -14.46 3.22
C LEU A 197 13.57 -13.98 2.27
N ARG A 198 14.67 -13.42 2.77
CA ARG A 198 15.83 -13.02 1.97
C ARG A 198 16.55 -14.23 1.38
N GLU A 199 16.78 -15.28 2.18
CA GLU A 199 17.33 -16.53 1.71
C GLU A 199 16.46 -17.15 0.59
N ALA A 200 15.14 -17.19 0.80
CA ALA A 200 14.21 -17.66 -0.22
C ALA A 200 14.21 -16.77 -1.47
N GLN A 201 14.31 -15.45 -1.33
CA GLN A 201 14.41 -14.52 -2.46
C GLN A 201 15.65 -14.79 -3.32
N GLU A 202 16.81 -15.07 -2.71
CA GLU A 202 18.04 -15.40 -3.43
C GLU A 202 17.91 -16.72 -4.19
N ARG A 203 17.39 -17.75 -3.53
CA ARG A 203 17.11 -19.05 -4.15
C ARG A 203 16.16 -18.94 -5.34
N LEU A 204 15.03 -18.23 -5.15
CA LEU A 204 14.05 -18.02 -6.21
C LEU A 204 14.59 -17.13 -7.32
N GLY A 205 15.42 -16.13 -6.98
CA GLY A 205 16.11 -15.30 -7.97
C GLY A 205 17.00 -16.11 -8.91
N ALA A 206 17.78 -17.04 -8.35
CA ALA A 206 18.60 -17.97 -9.14
C ALA A 206 17.72 -18.91 -10.00
N GLN A 207 16.62 -19.44 -9.43
CA GLN A 207 15.71 -20.35 -10.11
C GLN A 207 14.99 -19.68 -11.31
N HIS A 208 14.56 -18.42 -11.16
CA HIS A 208 13.77 -17.70 -12.17
C HIS A 208 14.61 -16.76 -13.05
N GLY A 209 15.93 -16.69 -12.85
CA GLY A 209 16.81 -15.81 -13.62
C GLY A 209 16.53 -14.31 -13.43
N ARG A 210 15.81 -13.91 -12.38
CA ARG A 210 15.49 -12.51 -12.08
C ARG A 210 15.33 -12.29 -10.57
N ARG A 211 15.77 -11.17 -10.08
CA ARG A 211 15.55 -10.76 -8.69
C ARG A 211 14.27 -9.91 -8.60
N VAL A 212 13.31 -10.35 -7.80
CA VAL A 212 12.09 -9.60 -7.48
C VAL A 212 12.32 -8.86 -6.17
N PRO A 213 12.19 -7.51 -6.12
CA PRO A 213 12.37 -6.74 -4.90
C PRO A 213 11.40 -7.16 -3.79
N LEU A 214 11.93 -7.28 -2.56
CA LEU A 214 11.19 -7.63 -1.34
C LEU A 214 11.13 -6.43 -0.42
N LEU A 215 9.91 -5.92 -0.19
CA LEU A 215 9.63 -4.76 0.63
C LEU A 215 8.94 -5.16 1.94
N VAL A 216 9.17 -4.41 3.02
CA VAL A 216 8.50 -4.63 4.31
C VAL A 216 7.59 -3.45 4.61
N LYS A 217 6.31 -3.73 4.95
CA LYS A 217 5.32 -2.69 5.30
C LYS A 217 5.14 -2.60 6.80
N VAL A 218 5.42 -1.43 7.36
CA VAL A 218 5.41 -1.17 8.81
C VAL A 218 4.16 -0.42 9.29
N ALA A 219 3.89 -0.51 10.59
CA ALA A 219 2.79 0.19 11.25
C ALA A 219 3.16 1.66 11.56
N PRO A 220 2.16 2.55 11.66
CA PRO A 220 2.41 3.93 12.08
C PRO A 220 2.51 4.10 13.61
N ASP A 221 2.12 3.09 14.38
CA ASP A 221 1.99 3.15 15.83
C ASP A 221 3.25 2.65 16.58
N LEU A 222 4.38 2.56 15.86
CA LEU A 222 5.69 2.19 16.42
C LEU A 222 6.24 3.33 17.30
N SER A 223 6.81 2.97 18.44
CA SER A 223 7.60 3.90 19.26
C SER A 223 8.93 4.24 18.55
N ASP A 224 9.62 5.27 19.04
CA ASP A 224 10.93 5.65 18.48
C ASP A 224 11.94 4.50 18.58
N ASN A 225 11.95 3.79 19.69
CA ASN A 225 12.83 2.63 19.90
C ASN A 225 12.48 1.48 18.92
N ASP A 226 11.19 1.24 18.66
CA ASP A 226 10.78 0.22 17.71
C ASP A 226 11.16 0.60 16.27
N ILE A 227 11.06 1.90 15.93
CA ILE A 227 11.50 2.40 14.61
C ILE A 227 13.01 2.22 14.46
N ASP A 228 13.79 2.51 15.50
CA ASP A 228 15.25 2.35 15.51
C ASP A 228 15.63 0.88 15.36
N ALA A 229 14.98 -0.02 16.10
CA ALA A 229 15.19 -1.46 16.02
C ALA A 229 14.81 -2.00 14.63
N ALA A 230 13.63 -1.64 14.13
CA ALA A 230 13.17 -2.06 12.80
C ALA A 230 14.11 -1.54 11.69
N ALA A 231 14.52 -0.28 11.73
CA ALA A 231 15.41 0.29 10.72
C ALA A 231 16.78 -0.41 10.72
N ARG A 232 17.32 -0.74 11.90
CA ARG A 232 18.56 -1.50 12.04
C ARG A 232 18.44 -2.89 11.40
N VAL A 233 17.40 -3.65 11.77
CA VAL A 233 17.19 -5.00 11.21
C VAL A 233 17.01 -4.96 9.70
N LEU A 234 16.17 -4.04 9.19
CA LEU A 234 15.90 -3.91 7.76
C LEU A 234 17.13 -3.45 6.96
N GLY A 235 17.95 -2.58 7.57
CA GLY A 235 19.22 -2.15 6.99
C GLY A 235 20.27 -3.27 6.97
N ASP A 236 20.47 -3.99 8.10
CA ASP A 236 21.42 -5.12 8.21
C ASP A 236 21.10 -6.23 7.20
N LEU A 237 19.81 -6.53 7.00
CA LEU A 237 19.36 -7.57 6.08
C LEU A 237 19.18 -7.04 4.64
N ALA A 238 19.57 -5.81 4.38
CA ALA A 238 19.56 -5.17 3.07
C ALA A 238 18.24 -5.41 2.31
N VAL A 239 17.08 -5.14 2.96
CA VAL A 239 15.79 -5.23 2.28
C VAL A 239 15.75 -4.27 1.10
N ASP A 240 14.99 -4.62 0.05
CA ASP A 240 14.96 -3.80 -1.16
C ASP A 240 14.17 -2.50 -0.99
N GLY A 241 13.33 -2.40 0.06
CA GLY A 241 12.61 -1.19 0.39
C GLY A 241 11.66 -1.33 1.57
N VAL A 242 11.14 -0.21 2.05
CA VAL A 242 10.18 -0.16 3.17
C VAL A 242 8.97 0.67 2.80
N ILE A 243 7.78 0.19 3.17
CA ILE A 243 6.51 0.90 2.98
C ILE A 243 6.05 1.51 4.32
N ALA A 244 5.99 2.81 4.40
CA ALA A 244 5.57 3.57 5.57
C ALA A 244 4.34 4.45 5.23
N THR A 245 3.12 4.08 5.69
CA THR A 245 2.78 3.07 6.70
C THR A 245 1.48 2.32 6.38
N ASN A 246 1.13 1.34 7.25
CA ASN A 246 -0.23 0.80 7.34
C ASN A 246 -1.17 1.81 8.03
N THR A 247 -2.36 1.38 8.43
CA THR A 247 -3.37 2.13 9.17
C THR A 247 -3.03 2.21 10.66
N THR A 248 -3.53 3.25 11.37
CA THR A 248 -3.30 3.47 12.82
C THR A 248 -4.45 2.95 13.69
N ILE A 249 -4.13 2.54 14.91
CA ILE A 249 -5.11 2.28 15.97
C ILE A 249 -5.43 3.54 16.80
N ALA A 250 -4.66 4.61 16.64
CA ALA A 250 -4.91 5.88 17.33
C ALA A 250 -6.25 6.49 16.89
N ARG A 251 -6.96 7.12 17.85
CA ARG A 251 -8.29 7.72 17.65
C ARG A 251 -8.37 9.20 18.01
N THR A 252 -7.28 9.77 18.54
CA THR A 252 -7.24 11.14 19.05
C THR A 252 -7.74 12.16 18.02
N SER A 253 -7.41 11.98 16.76
CA SER A 253 -7.81 12.88 15.66
C SER A 253 -9.27 12.78 15.22
N VAL A 254 -10.00 11.77 15.70
CA VAL A 254 -11.40 11.51 15.34
C VAL A 254 -12.30 11.37 16.57
N GLN A 255 -11.83 11.84 17.74
CA GLN A 255 -12.61 11.84 18.98
C GLN A 255 -13.92 12.63 18.76
N GLY A 256 -15.03 12.08 19.22
CA GLY A 256 -16.37 12.66 19.02
C GLY A 256 -17.08 12.21 17.75
N HIS A 257 -16.41 11.59 16.78
CA HIS A 257 -17.12 10.98 15.66
C HIS A 257 -17.87 9.71 16.13
N ARG A 258 -19.09 9.48 15.66
CA ARG A 258 -19.94 8.34 16.07
C ARG A 258 -19.28 6.95 15.90
N HIS A 259 -18.30 6.83 15.03
CA HIS A 259 -17.53 5.60 14.78
C HIS A 259 -16.14 5.60 15.43
N ALA A 260 -15.81 6.60 16.27
CA ALA A 260 -14.48 6.67 16.89
C ALA A 260 -14.15 5.47 17.78
N SER A 261 -15.18 4.85 18.39
CA SER A 261 -15.04 3.65 19.24
C SER A 261 -14.90 2.33 18.47
N GLU A 262 -15.08 2.36 17.13
CA GLU A 262 -14.94 1.14 16.33
C GLU A 262 -13.49 0.65 16.31
N THR A 263 -13.33 -0.67 16.53
CA THR A 263 -12.03 -1.32 16.42
C THR A 263 -11.57 -1.38 14.97
N GLY A 264 -10.25 -1.49 14.76
CA GLY A 264 -9.65 -1.61 13.42
C GLY A 264 -8.66 -0.50 13.11
N GLY A 265 -8.21 -0.43 11.86
CA GLY A 265 -7.24 0.57 11.40
C GLY A 265 -7.91 1.81 10.85
N LEU A 266 -7.51 3.00 11.32
CA LEU A 266 -7.90 4.31 10.82
C LEU A 266 -6.97 4.74 9.68
N SER A 267 -7.56 5.18 8.57
CA SER A 267 -6.88 5.69 7.39
C SER A 267 -7.52 6.99 6.91
N GLY A 268 -6.92 7.66 5.93
CA GLY A 268 -7.41 8.94 5.40
C GLY A 268 -6.68 10.14 6.00
N ALA A 269 -7.27 11.35 5.91
CA ALA A 269 -6.63 12.60 6.32
C ALA A 269 -6.00 12.55 7.72
N PRO A 270 -6.66 11.98 8.74
CA PRO A 270 -6.11 11.93 10.10
C PRO A 270 -4.76 11.22 10.23
N LEU A 271 -4.45 10.31 9.29
CA LEU A 271 -3.20 9.55 9.32
C LEU A 271 -2.01 10.31 8.72
N MET A 272 -2.23 11.41 7.98
CA MET A 272 -1.19 12.09 7.22
C MET A 272 0.02 12.51 8.08
N GLY A 273 -0.22 13.16 9.19
CA GLY A 273 0.85 13.65 10.08
C GLY A 273 1.69 12.51 10.66
N GLN A 274 1.01 11.52 11.27
CA GLN A 274 1.67 10.38 11.92
C GLN A 274 2.49 9.55 10.92
N SER A 275 1.89 9.18 9.78
CA SER A 275 2.57 8.36 8.76
C SER A 275 3.74 9.10 8.11
N THR A 276 3.67 10.43 7.98
CA THR A 276 4.78 11.25 7.47
C THR A 276 5.92 11.38 8.49
N LEU A 277 5.59 11.43 9.78
CA LEU A 277 6.60 11.43 10.84
C LEU A 277 7.39 10.11 10.86
N VAL A 278 6.67 8.95 10.82
CA VAL A 278 7.31 7.64 10.77
C VAL A 278 8.19 7.50 9.52
N LEU A 279 7.68 7.92 8.36
CA LEU A 279 8.46 7.92 7.11
C LEU A 279 9.77 8.72 7.24
N ARG A 280 9.71 9.93 7.80
CA ARG A 280 10.89 10.78 8.01
C ARG A 280 11.88 10.15 8.97
N ARG A 281 11.40 9.53 10.04
CA ARG A 281 12.24 8.84 11.03
C ARG A 281 12.93 7.62 10.43
N LEU A 282 12.22 6.82 9.64
CA LEU A 282 12.82 5.70 8.90
C LEU A 282 13.87 6.20 7.90
N ARG A 283 13.60 7.29 7.17
CA ARG A 283 14.58 7.85 6.24
C ARG A 283 15.87 8.29 6.92
N ALA A 284 15.76 8.86 8.11
CA ALA A 284 16.94 9.30 8.88
C ALA A 284 17.81 8.14 9.41
N ARG A 285 17.28 6.93 9.47
CA ARG A 285 17.92 5.75 10.07
C ARG A 285 18.34 4.67 9.07
N LEU A 286 17.58 4.53 8.00
CA LEU A 286 17.88 3.55 6.95
C LEU A 286 18.99 4.06 6.03
N PRO A 287 19.83 3.17 5.48
CA PRO A 287 20.75 3.55 4.41
C PRO A 287 20.03 4.17 3.22
N GLU A 288 20.66 5.11 2.52
CA GLU A 288 20.09 5.74 1.32
C GLU A 288 19.73 4.72 0.23
N SER A 289 20.47 3.62 0.18
CA SER A 289 20.24 2.50 -0.73
C SER A 289 18.91 1.76 -0.51
N VAL A 290 18.21 1.99 0.62
CA VAL A 290 16.89 1.42 0.91
C VAL A 290 15.82 2.46 0.62
N PRO A 291 15.15 2.43 -0.55
CA PRO A 291 14.09 3.36 -0.90
C PRO A 291 12.84 3.17 -0.04
N LEU A 292 12.07 4.25 0.12
CA LEU A 292 10.84 4.25 0.89
C LEU A 292 9.62 4.53 0.01
N ILE A 293 8.52 3.83 0.28
CA ILE A 293 7.20 4.16 -0.27
C ILE A 293 6.37 4.84 0.81
N GLY A 294 5.97 6.08 0.57
CA GLY A 294 5.15 6.86 1.51
C GLY A 294 3.66 6.56 1.34
N VAL A 295 3.00 6.13 2.42
CA VAL A 295 1.56 5.80 2.42
C VAL A 295 0.88 6.42 3.63
N GLY A 296 -0.41 6.74 3.49
CA GLY A 296 -1.26 7.24 4.57
C GLY A 296 -1.53 8.74 4.50
N GLY A 297 -2.81 9.08 4.36
CA GLY A 297 -3.32 10.45 4.40
C GLY A 297 -3.20 11.25 3.11
N ILE A 298 -2.79 10.68 1.99
CA ILE A 298 -2.67 11.40 0.72
C ILE A 298 -4.07 11.64 0.12
N LEU A 299 -4.53 12.89 0.13
CA LEU A 299 -5.79 13.36 -0.45
C LEU A 299 -5.59 14.50 -1.45
N SER A 300 -4.37 14.96 -1.64
CA SER A 300 -4.02 16.04 -2.57
C SER A 300 -2.62 15.86 -3.15
N GLY A 301 -2.31 16.60 -4.22
CA GLY A 301 -0.95 16.69 -4.75
C GLY A 301 0.05 17.24 -3.73
N ALA A 302 -0.38 18.17 -2.87
CA ALA A 302 0.47 18.71 -1.81
C ALA A 302 0.88 17.63 -0.77
N ASP A 303 -0.06 16.73 -0.40
CA ASP A 303 0.23 15.62 0.50
C ASP A 303 1.26 14.65 -0.11
N ALA A 304 1.10 14.35 -1.41
CA ALA A 304 2.05 13.51 -2.13
C ALA A 304 3.46 14.16 -2.15
N VAL A 305 3.54 15.46 -2.42
CA VAL A 305 4.81 16.23 -2.37
C VAL A 305 5.40 16.22 -0.96
N ALA A 306 4.57 16.34 0.09
CA ALA A 306 5.03 16.27 1.48
C ALA A 306 5.64 14.89 1.83
N LYS A 307 5.08 13.79 1.31
CA LYS A 307 5.68 12.45 1.45
C LYS A 307 7.04 12.35 0.76
N MET A 308 7.15 12.89 -0.46
CA MET A 308 8.44 12.93 -1.19
C MET A 308 9.47 13.76 -0.42
N ALA A 309 9.05 14.90 0.16
CA ALA A 309 9.91 15.75 0.99
C ALA A 309 10.36 15.06 2.28
N ALA A 310 9.55 14.14 2.80
CA ALA A 310 9.87 13.34 3.98
C ALA A 310 10.79 12.13 3.66
N GLY A 311 11.22 11.96 2.41
CA GLY A 311 12.17 10.93 1.98
C GLY A 311 11.57 9.74 1.24
N ALA A 312 10.32 9.81 0.83
CA ALA A 312 9.73 8.78 -0.05
C ALA A 312 10.31 8.87 -1.47
N SER A 313 10.53 7.71 -2.10
CA SER A 313 10.85 7.59 -3.52
C SER A 313 9.60 7.38 -4.38
N LEU A 314 8.57 6.77 -3.80
CA LEU A 314 7.25 6.51 -4.38
C LEU A 314 6.18 6.80 -3.34
N VAL A 315 4.93 6.96 -3.77
CA VAL A 315 3.79 7.10 -2.86
C VAL A 315 2.65 6.16 -3.25
N GLN A 316 1.83 5.78 -2.25
CA GLN A 316 0.61 5.02 -2.49
C GLN A 316 -0.58 5.73 -1.84
N CYS A 317 -1.73 5.74 -2.52
CA CYS A 317 -3.00 6.20 -1.95
C CYS A 317 -4.02 5.07 -1.88
N TYR A 318 -4.96 5.18 -0.93
CA TYR A 318 -6.13 4.30 -0.74
C TYR A 318 -7.37 5.15 -0.45
N SER A 319 -7.47 5.71 0.76
CA SER A 319 -8.61 6.53 1.17
C SER A 319 -8.76 7.78 0.30
N GLY A 320 -7.64 8.34 -0.18
CA GLY A 320 -7.67 9.44 -1.14
C GLY A 320 -8.41 9.08 -2.42
N LEU A 321 -8.20 7.89 -2.98
CA LEU A 321 -8.98 7.42 -4.14
C LEU A 321 -10.47 7.32 -3.83
N VAL A 322 -10.85 6.83 -2.63
CA VAL A 322 -12.25 6.72 -2.19
C VAL A 322 -12.92 8.07 -2.05
N TYR A 323 -12.24 9.10 -1.56
CA TYR A 323 -12.81 10.43 -1.32
C TYR A 323 -12.71 11.38 -2.51
N ARG A 324 -11.62 11.32 -3.25
CA ARG A 324 -11.31 12.25 -4.35
C ARG A 324 -11.52 11.65 -5.73
N GLY A 325 -11.58 10.30 -5.82
CA GLY A 325 -11.68 9.61 -7.10
C GLY A 325 -10.38 9.59 -7.90
N PRO A 326 -10.43 9.08 -9.14
CA PRO A 326 -9.23 8.85 -9.95
C PRO A 326 -8.43 10.10 -10.33
N GLN A 327 -9.07 11.27 -10.35
CA GLN A 327 -8.39 12.54 -10.63
C GLN A 327 -7.23 12.85 -9.67
N LEU A 328 -7.26 12.29 -8.46
CA LEU A 328 -6.18 12.42 -7.49
C LEU A 328 -4.84 11.92 -8.04
N ILE A 329 -4.85 10.90 -8.89
CA ILE A 329 -3.63 10.31 -9.45
C ILE A 329 -2.89 11.36 -10.29
N ALA A 330 -3.59 11.97 -11.25
CA ALA A 330 -3.01 13.02 -12.09
C ALA A 330 -2.61 14.25 -11.27
N GLU A 331 -3.43 14.66 -10.29
CA GLU A 331 -3.12 15.76 -9.37
C GLU A 331 -1.79 15.53 -8.63
N CYS A 332 -1.57 14.32 -8.11
CA CYS A 332 -0.34 13.95 -7.41
C CYS A 332 0.87 13.95 -8.35
N VAL A 333 0.75 13.36 -9.54
CA VAL A 333 1.84 13.31 -10.53
C VAL A 333 2.22 14.72 -10.98
N ASP A 334 1.22 15.57 -11.30
CA ASP A 334 1.44 16.95 -11.73
C ASP A 334 2.11 17.80 -10.63
N ALA A 335 1.73 17.61 -9.36
CA ALA A 335 2.35 18.30 -8.24
C ALA A 335 3.83 17.90 -8.04
N MET A 336 4.13 16.60 -8.16
CA MET A 336 5.49 16.09 -8.06
C MET A 336 6.37 16.58 -9.23
N ARG A 337 5.81 16.67 -10.45
CA ARG A 337 6.51 17.21 -11.62
C ARG A 337 6.91 18.66 -11.38
N ARG A 338 5.95 19.53 -11.00
CA ARG A 338 6.23 20.93 -10.70
C ARG A 338 7.33 21.11 -9.65
N ARG A 339 7.34 20.26 -8.63
CA ARG A 339 8.41 20.29 -7.62
C ARG A 339 9.77 19.93 -8.22
N LYS A 340 9.85 18.96 -9.13
CA LYS A 340 11.09 18.55 -9.78
C LYS A 340 11.64 19.63 -10.71
N GLU A 341 10.74 20.37 -11.40
CA GLU A 341 11.07 21.46 -12.33
C GLU A 341 11.44 22.75 -11.61
N SER A 342 10.93 22.96 -10.39
CA SER A 342 11.26 24.10 -9.51
C SER A 342 11.98 23.64 -8.26
N PRO A 343 13.23 23.16 -8.36
CA PRO A 343 14.01 22.87 -7.17
C PRO A 343 14.15 24.20 -6.41
N SER A 344 13.80 24.20 -5.12
CA SER A 344 13.83 25.36 -4.23
C SER A 344 15.07 26.20 -4.52
N ARG A 345 14.86 27.46 -4.95
CA ARG A 345 15.90 28.48 -4.86
C ARG A 345 16.32 28.50 -3.39
N GLY A 346 17.53 28.04 -3.12
CA GLY A 346 18.08 28.04 -1.79
C GLY A 346 17.82 29.42 -1.17
N THR A 347 17.26 29.42 0.01
CA THR A 347 17.33 30.62 0.88
C THR A 347 18.80 30.91 1.04
N ALA A 348 19.32 31.85 0.25
CA ALA A 348 20.55 32.51 0.55
C ALA A 348 20.29 33.17 1.92
N ASP A 349 20.97 32.71 2.95
CA ASP A 349 21.10 33.43 4.20
C ASP A 349 21.60 34.85 3.88
N PRO A 350 20.92 35.91 4.31
CA PRO A 350 21.54 37.22 4.29
C PRO A 350 22.60 37.24 5.39
N ALA A 351 23.82 37.55 4.98
CA ALA A 351 24.99 37.81 5.82
C ALA A 351 24.73 38.82 6.94
#